data_1822375616812e04a3ef25d6e49369dd
#
_entry.id   1822375616812e04a3ef25d6e49369dd
#
_cell.length_a   1.000
_cell.length_b   1.000
_cell.length_c   1.000
_cell.angle_alpha   90.00
_cell.angle_beta   90.00
_cell.angle_gamma   90.00
#
_symmetry.space_group_name_H-M   'P 1'
#
loop_
_entity.id
_entity.type
_entity.pdbx_description
1 polymer ?
#
loop_
_entity_poly.entity_id
_entity_poly.type
_entity_poly.pdbx_seq_one_letter_code
_entity_poly.pdbx_strand_id
1 'polypeptide(L)'
;VAHTRQGVDLIGDVHGCAKSLELLLQKLGYSKQSGVYRHPTRKVIFLGDIVDRGPRIREALHLVYDMVSRGNAEIVMGNHEYNVLCYLTPGEQGSDMEWLRERTPRHFRILKETLEQLANHPQDQKDFLDWFMTMPIYLEHEHFRVVHACWQQDLIDQFRTLYGGNCFSERLLHRSAVNGSFEWTLMDRLLRGTHLRLPNGEQMISKDGFKRSFFRTKFWARNPQKYIDVVFQPDPLPEHVARLPLTRSNLEDLSFYGEKEPLLFIGHYWREGNPQPITSNIACLDYSAVKYGKLVAYRLDDETEIRPDKFVWVDVKREVNE
;
A
#
# COMPACT_ATOMS: atom_id res chain seq x y z
N VAL A 1 1.80 7.56 -37.53
CA VAL A 1 2.41 6.56 -36.64
C VAL A 1 1.48 6.47 -35.45
N ALA A 2 0.70 5.38 -35.35
CA ALA A 2 -0.14 5.15 -34.21
C ALA A 2 0.80 5.01 -32.98
N HIS A 3 0.69 5.94 -32.02
CA HIS A 3 1.28 5.74 -30.70
C HIS A 3 0.56 4.54 -30.06
N THR A 4 1.15 3.37 -30.15
CA THR A 4 0.70 2.23 -29.35
C THR A 4 0.83 2.61 -27.89
N ARG A 5 -0.30 2.76 -27.23
CA ARG A 5 -0.35 3.06 -25.80
C ARG A 5 0.43 1.96 -25.07
N GLN A 6 1.40 2.35 -24.26
CA GLN A 6 2.17 1.40 -23.48
C GLN A 6 1.24 0.74 -22.44
N GLY A 7 1.13 -0.59 -22.46
CA GLY A 7 0.36 -1.33 -21.44
C GLY A 7 1.01 -1.22 -20.07
N VAL A 8 0.22 -1.43 -19.02
CA VAL A 8 0.68 -1.35 -17.64
C VAL A 8 0.33 -2.65 -16.91
N ASP A 9 1.28 -3.18 -16.13
CA ASP A 9 1.06 -4.27 -15.20
C ASP A 9 1.20 -3.72 -13.78
N LEU A 10 0.11 -3.73 -13.00
CA LEU A 10 0.13 -3.27 -11.61
C LEU A 10 0.40 -4.46 -10.70
N ILE A 11 1.34 -4.32 -9.75
CA ILE A 11 1.75 -5.39 -8.83
C ILE A 11 1.50 -4.94 -7.39
N GLY A 12 0.83 -5.79 -6.61
CA GLY A 12 0.50 -5.55 -5.21
C GLY A 12 1.69 -5.74 -4.26
N ASP A 13 1.37 -5.77 -2.96
CA ASP A 13 2.32 -5.81 -1.85
C ASP A 13 3.31 -6.98 -1.97
N VAL A 14 4.61 -6.67 -2.02
CA VAL A 14 5.69 -7.64 -2.25
C VAL A 14 6.28 -8.17 -0.95
N HIS A 15 6.47 -7.30 0.04
CA HIS A 15 7.03 -7.65 1.36
C HIS A 15 8.21 -8.62 1.29
N GLY A 16 9.24 -8.29 0.52
CA GLY A 16 10.46 -9.11 0.44
C GLY A 16 10.29 -10.49 -0.21
N CYS A 17 9.18 -10.77 -0.89
CA CYS A 17 8.96 -12.00 -1.66
C CYS A 17 9.65 -11.93 -3.04
N ALA A 18 10.98 -11.71 -3.07
CA ALA A 18 11.74 -11.45 -4.28
C ALA A 18 11.64 -12.57 -5.31
N LYS A 19 11.75 -13.84 -4.89
CA LYS A 19 11.63 -15.00 -5.80
C LYS A 19 10.25 -15.05 -6.47
N SER A 20 9.20 -14.82 -5.70
CA SER A 20 7.84 -14.79 -6.24
C SER A 20 7.64 -13.61 -7.19
N LEU A 21 8.27 -12.46 -6.90
CA LEU A 21 8.25 -11.32 -7.80
C LEU A 21 8.93 -11.64 -9.14
N GLU A 22 10.08 -12.27 -9.12
CA GLU A 22 10.76 -12.71 -10.37
C GLU A 22 9.88 -13.67 -11.17
N LEU A 23 9.26 -14.67 -10.51
CA LEU A 23 8.34 -15.59 -11.16
C LEU A 23 7.12 -14.88 -11.77
N LEU A 24 6.55 -13.91 -11.07
CA LEU A 24 5.43 -13.14 -11.57
C LEU A 24 5.83 -12.27 -12.77
N LEU A 25 6.97 -11.59 -12.71
CA LEU A 25 7.49 -10.80 -13.83
C LEU A 25 7.73 -11.68 -15.07
N GLN A 26 8.33 -12.86 -14.91
CA GLN A 26 8.51 -13.82 -16.00
C GLN A 26 7.17 -14.29 -16.57
N LYS A 27 6.19 -14.59 -15.72
CA LYS A 27 4.83 -14.96 -16.14
C LYS A 27 4.13 -13.85 -16.92
N LEU A 28 4.42 -12.58 -16.60
CA LEU A 28 3.93 -11.40 -17.30
C LEU A 28 4.72 -11.12 -18.61
N GLY A 29 5.77 -11.88 -18.91
CA GLY A 29 6.57 -11.71 -20.12
C GLY A 29 7.74 -10.73 -19.99
N TYR A 30 8.09 -10.31 -18.79
CA TYR A 30 9.31 -9.54 -18.54
C TYR A 30 10.52 -10.46 -18.56
N SER A 31 11.63 -9.96 -19.10
CA SER A 31 12.92 -10.66 -19.12
C SER A 31 14.04 -9.75 -18.63
N LYS A 32 15.08 -10.34 -18.02
CA LYS A 32 16.28 -9.60 -17.63
C LYS A 32 17.11 -9.22 -18.85
N GLN A 33 17.33 -7.93 -19.01
CA GLN A 33 18.24 -7.35 -20.01
C GLN A 33 19.20 -6.41 -19.30
N SER A 34 20.49 -6.70 -19.41
CA SER A 34 21.53 -5.96 -18.65
C SER A 34 21.23 -5.89 -17.13
N GLY A 35 20.77 -7.02 -16.59
CA GLY A 35 20.48 -7.17 -15.15
C GLY A 35 19.12 -6.64 -14.68
N VAL A 36 18.32 -5.98 -15.53
CA VAL A 36 17.04 -5.36 -15.17
C VAL A 36 15.89 -5.98 -15.93
N TYR A 37 14.78 -6.23 -15.26
CA TYR A 37 13.56 -6.72 -15.90
C TYR A 37 12.93 -5.66 -16.78
N ARG A 38 12.63 -6.05 -18.03
CA ARG A 38 12.02 -5.19 -19.07
C ARG A 38 10.98 -5.97 -19.86
N HIS A 39 10.04 -5.22 -20.41
CA HIS A 39 9.06 -5.71 -21.38
C HIS A 39 9.04 -4.79 -22.60
N PRO A 40 8.90 -5.31 -23.83
CA PRO A 40 8.99 -4.48 -25.04
C PRO A 40 7.89 -3.42 -25.18
N THR A 41 6.71 -3.65 -24.60
CA THR A 41 5.53 -2.80 -24.78
C THR A 41 4.80 -2.45 -23.48
N ARG A 42 5.31 -2.86 -22.32
CA ARG A 42 4.65 -2.67 -21.02
C ARG A 42 5.62 -2.16 -19.98
N LYS A 43 5.08 -1.56 -18.92
CA LYS A 43 5.82 -1.23 -17.71
C LYS A 43 5.04 -1.64 -16.46
N VAL A 44 5.74 -1.76 -15.35
CA VAL A 44 5.13 -2.10 -14.06
C VAL A 44 4.77 -0.83 -13.29
N ILE A 45 3.68 -0.89 -12.51
CA ILE A 45 3.43 0.03 -11.39
C ILE A 45 3.31 -0.80 -10.12
N PHE A 46 4.23 -0.58 -9.17
CA PHE A 46 4.19 -1.21 -7.86
C PHE A 46 3.31 -0.40 -6.90
N LEU A 47 2.50 -1.09 -6.10
CA LEU A 47 1.54 -0.45 -5.18
C LEU A 47 2.13 -0.14 -3.80
N GLY A 48 3.45 -0.21 -3.62
CA GLY A 48 4.13 -0.03 -2.35
C GLY A 48 4.29 -1.33 -1.56
N ASP A 49 4.72 -1.21 -0.31
CA ASP A 49 4.97 -2.32 0.62
C ASP A 49 5.94 -3.37 0.05
N ILE A 50 7.12 -2.92 -0.36
CA ILE A 50 8.21 -3.78 -0.80
C ILE A 50 8.97 -4.36 0.40
N VAL A 51 9.06 -3.58 1.50
CA VAL A 51 9.80 -3.88 2.73
C VAL A 51 8.97 -4.64 3.75
N ASP A 52 9.63 -5.06 4.82
CA ASP A 52 9.14 -5.73 6.01
C ASP A 52 8.63 -7.17 5.79
N ARG A 53 8.67 -7.96 6.86
CA ARG A 53 8.08 -9.30 7.01
C ARG A 53 8.71 -10.42 6.18
N GLY A 54 9.16 -10.17 4.99
CA GLY A 54 9.55 -11.20 4.03
C GLY A 54 11.01 -11.62 4.10
N PRO A 55 11.36 -12.72 3.43
CA PRO A 55 12.68 -13.33 3.59
C PRO A 55 13.80 -12.65 2.80
N ARG A 56 13.48 -11.88 1.73
CA ARG A 56 14.45 -11.33 0.77
C ARG A 56 14.15 -9.87 0.43
N ILE A 57 14.09 -9.04 1.47
CA ILE A 57 13.72 -7.61 1.35
C ILE A 57 14.76 -6.85 0.53
N ARG A 58 16.05 -7.05 0.83
CA ARG A 58 17.14 -6.38 0.11
C ARG A 58 17.12 -6.71 -1.38
N GLU A 59 16.91 -7.98 -1.75
CA GLU A 59 16.80 -8.41 -3.15
C GLU A 59 15.59 -7.78 -3.84
N ALA A 60 14.43 -7.78 -3.17
CA ALA A 60 13.21 -7.15 -3.70
C ALA A 60 13.40 -5.65 -3.93
N LEU A 61 14.04 -4.95 -2.98
CA LEU A 61 14.34 -3.52 -3.11
C LEU A 61 15.26 -3.24 -4.30
N HIS A 62 16.35 -3.98 -4.47
CA HIS A 62 17.22 -3.82 -5.64
C HIS A 62 16.47 -4.05 -6.94
N LEU A 63 15.67 -5.13 -7.02
CA LEU A 63 14.92 -5.45 -8.23
C LEU A 63 13.95 -4.32 -8.61
N VAL A 64 13.17 -3.84 -7.65
CA VAL A 64 12.19 -2.77 -7.89
C VAL A 64 12.89 -1.44 -8.18
N TYR A 65 13.90 -1.07 -7.40
CA TYR A 65 14.69 0.14 -7.60
C TYR A 65 15.33 0.20 -8.99
N ASP A 66 15.94 -0.91 -9.43
CA ASP A 66 16.57 -0.99 -10.75
C ASP A 66 15.53 -0.82 -11.89
N MET A 67 14.35 -1.40 -11.72
CA MET A 67 13.26 -1.21 -12.70
C MET A 67 12.78 0.24 -12.74
N VAL A 68 12.57 0.85 -11.57
CA VAL A 68 12.07 2.23 -11.45
C VAL A 68 13.12 3.24 -11.96
N SER A 69 14.36 3.13 -11.50
CA SER A 69 15.44 4.06 -11.86
C SER A 69 15.78 4.05 -13.36
N ARG A 70 15.48 2.95 -14.04
CA ARG A 70 15.68 2.81 -15.51
C ARG A 70 14.40 2.98 -16.33
N GLY A 71 13.32 3.47 -15.72
CA GLY A 71 12.07 3.81 -16.43
C GLY A 71 11.22 2.61 -16.87
N ASN A 72 11.52 1.40 -16.36
CA ASN A 72 10.74 0.19 -16.64
C ASN A 72 9.59 -0.03 -15.65
N ALA A 73 9.55 0.75 -14.57
CA ALA A 73 8.49 0.74 -13.59
C ALA A 73 8.27 2.11 -12.96
N GLU A 74 7.13 2.25 -12.31
CA GLU A 74 6.79 3.29 -11.35
C GLU A 74 6.39 2.63 -10.01
N ILE A 75 6.31 3.40 -8.95
CA ILE A 75 5.90 2.93 -7.63
C ILE A 75 5.15 4.02 -6.89
N VAL A 76 4.17 3.66 -6.06
CA VAL A 76 3.64 4.54 -5.03
C VAL A 76 4.14 4.09 -3.66
N MET A 77 4.30 5.03 -2.72
CA MET A 77 4.69 4.72 -1.35
C MET A 77 3.64 3.87 -0.65
N GLY A 78 4.06 2.78 0.00
CA GLY A 78 3.24 2.01 0.94
C GLY A 78 3.44 2.48 2.39
N ASN A 79 2.58 2.00 3.28
CA ASN A 79 2.69 2.35 4.70
C ASN A 79 3.94 1.74 5.35
N HIS A 80 4.49 0.67 4.81
CA HIS A 80 5.71 0.06 5.33
C HIS A 80 6.96 0.88 4.97
N GLU A 81 7.11 1.41 3.77
CA GLU A 81 8.18 2.37 3.42
C GLU A 81 8.10 3.62 4.31
N TYR A 82 6.90 4.18 4.48
CA TYR A 82 6.69 5.32 5.37
C TYR A 82 7.03 5.00 6.82
N ASN A 83 6.67 3.82 7.33
CA ASN A 83 7.03 3.38 8.67
C ASN A 83 8.55 3.29 8.88
N VAL A 84 9.28 2.75 7.90
CA VAL A 84 10.75 2.68 7.94
C VAL A 84 11.36 4.08 8.01
N LEU A 85 10.91 5.01 7.15
CA LEU A 85 11.36 6.41 7.19
C LEU A 85 11.13 7.05 8.56
N CYS A 86 9.91 6.96 9.10
CA CYS A 86 9.61 7.54 10.42
C CYS A 86 10.42 6.91 11.55
N TYR A 87 10.67 5.61 11.49
CA TYR A 87 11.41 4.88 12.54
C TYR A 87 12.90 5.23 12.54
N LEU A 88 13.49 5.48 11.37
CA LEU A 88 14.91 5.77 11.20
C LEU A 88 15.25 7.28 11.14
N THR A 89 14.25 8.15 11.14
CA THR A 89 14.47 9.60 11.11
C THR A 89 14.31 10.18 12.50
N PRO A 90 15.35 10.89 13.01
CA PRO A 90 15.26 11.64 14.28
C PRO A 90 14.18 12.72 14.20
N GLY A 91 13.60 13.06 15.34
CA GLY A 91 12.77 14.26 15.48
C GLY A 91 13.58 15.54 15.22
N GLU A 92 12.88 16.62 14.90
CA GLU A 92 13.52 17.93 14.73
C GLU A 92 14.14 18.41 16.04
N GLN A 93 15.23 19.15 15.94
CA GLN A 93 15.90 19.71 17.11
C GLN A 93 14.96 20.66 17.86
N GLY A 94 14.73 20.37 19.14
CA GLY A 94 13.79 21.13 20.00
C GLY A 94 12.34 20.62 19.98
N SER A 95 12.05 19.54 19.25
CA SER A 95 10.78 18.84 19.35
C SER A 95 10.77 17.85 20.54
N ASP A 96 9.58 17.48 21.03
CA ASP A 96 9.44 16.46 22.06
C ASP A 96 9.64 15.02 21.54
N MET A 97 9.89 14.86 20.23
CA MET A 97 10.07 13.56 19.59
C MET A 97 11.56 13.27 19.40
N GLU A 98 12.06 12.20 20.04
CA GLU A 98 13.41 11.69 19.76
C GLU A 98 13.52 11.11 18.35
N TRP A 99 12.49 10.40 17.91
CA TRP A 99 12.31 9.81 16.58
C TRP A 99 10.93 10.14 16.05
N LEU A 100 10.76 10.25 14.74
CA LEU A 100 9.45 10.53 14.13
C LEU A 100 8.42 9.42 14.38
N ARG A 101 8.88 8.24 14.76
CA ARG A 101 8.06 7.14 15.27
C ARG A 101 8.68 6.59 16.55
N GLU A 102 7.87 6.48 17.59
CA GLU A 102 8.30 5.88 18.85
C GLU A 102 8.85 4.47 18.65
N ARG A 103 10.03 4.19 19.21
CA ARG A 103 10.73 2.91 19.09
C ARG A 103 10.25 1.89 20.11
N THR A 104 8.96 1.52 20.02
CA THR A 104 8.37 0.48 20.88
C THR A 104 8.77 -0.92 20.41
N PRO A 105 8.71 -1.96 21.28
CA PRO A 105 8.89 -3.35 20.88
C PRO A 105 7.94 -3.79 19.75
N ARG A 106 6.72 -3.23 19.71
CA ARG A 106 5.76 -3.49 18.65
C ARG A 106 6.23 -2.93 17.29
N HIS A 107 6.69 -1.67 17.26
CA HIS A 107 7.19 -1.06 16.02
C HIS A 107 8.47 -1.76 15.55
N PHE A 108 9.38 -2.08 16.46
CA PHE A 108 10.59 -2.85 16.12
C PHE A 108 10.23 -4.19 15.48
N ARG A 109 9.26 -4.95 16.05
CA ARG A 109 8.86 -6.25 15.52
C ARG A 109 8.32 -6.16 14.08
N ILE A 110 7.63 -5.07 13.71
CA ILE A 110 7.13 -4.87 12.33
C ILE A 110 8.28 -4.69 11.33
N LEU A 111 9.34 -3.97 11.75
CA LEU A 111 10.45 -3.54 10.91
C LEU A 111 11.66 -4.47 11.00
N LYS A 112 11.63 -5.47 11.88
CA LYS A 112 12.77 -6.30 12.26
C LYS A 112 13.48 -6.88 11.05
N GLU A 113 12.78 -7.53 10.14
CA GLU A 113 13.36 -8.18 8.98
C GLU A 113 14.05 -7.19 8.05
N THR A 114 13.48 -5.99 7.87
CA THR A 114 14.10 -4.92 7.08
C THR A 114 15.39 -4.44 7.73
N LEU A 115 15.35 -4.14 9.02
CA LEU A 115 16.51 -3.67 9.77
C LEU A 115 17.64 -4.71 9.77
N GLU A 116 17.32 -6.00 10.01
CA GLU A 116 18.31 -7.08 10.04
C GLU A 116 18.94 -7.32 8.66
N GLN A 117 18.16 -7.34 7.59
CA GLN A 117 18.66 -7.58 6.23
C GLN A 117 19.48 -6.42 5.68
N LEU A 118 19.28 -5.19 6.17
CA LEU A 118 20.07 -4.02 5.79
C LEU A 118 21.21 -3.68 6.75
N ALA A 119 21.27 -4.31 7.92
CA ALA A 119 22.24 -3.98 8.99
C ALA A 119 23.71 -3.97 8.51
N ASN A 120 24.08 -4.93 7.67
CA ASN A 120 25.44 -5.06 7.11
C ASN A 120 25.62 -4.37 5.75
N HIS A 121 24.62 -3.59 5.33
CA HIS A 121 24.60 -2.90 4.03
C HIS A 121 24.23 -1.41 4.20
N PRO A 122 25.05 -0.61 4.92
CA PRO A 122 24.70 0.78 5.26
C PRO A 122 24.52 1.68 4.03
N GLN A 123 25.24 1.40 2.94
CA GLN A 123 25.06 2.17 1.71
C GLN A 123 23.71 1.87 1.05
N ASP A 124 23.33 0.60 0.96
CA ASP A 124 21.99 0.20 0.45
C ASP A 124 20.88 0.82 1.30
N GLN A 125 21.02 0.76 2.63
CA GLN A 125 20.05 1.37 3.54
C GLN A 125 19.89 2.87 3.25
N LYS A 126 21.00 3.60 3.12
CA LYS A 126 20.97 5.02 2.79
C LYS A 126 20.30 5.27 1.43
N ASP A 127 20.72 4.56 0.40
CA ASP A 127 20.23 4.76 -0.97
C ASP A 127 18.72 4.45 -1.07
N PHE A 128 18.24 3.42 -0.37
CA PHE A 128 16.81 3.10 -0.34
C PHE A 128 16.00 4.13 0.46
N LEU A 129 16.51 4.63 1.58
CA LEU A 129 15.82 5.69 2.34
C LEU A 129 15.74 6.99 1.51
N ASP A 130 16.82 7.35 0.82
CA ASP A 130 16.85 8.50 -0.07
C ASP A 130 15.84 8.32 -1.22
N TRP A 131 15.72 7.11 -1.76
CA TRP A 131 14.72 6.78 -2.77
C TRP A 131 13.29 6.86 -2.24
N PHE A 132 13.00 6.28 -1.07
CA PHE A 132 11.67 6.35 -0.45
C PHE A 132 11.24 7.81 -0.27
N MET A 133 12.17 8.70 0.06
CA MET A 133 11.92 10.13 0.24
C MET A 133 11.42 10.82 -1.04
N THR A 134 11.58 10.20 -2.19
CA THR A 134 11.16 10.75 -3.51
C THR A 134 9.95 10.05 -4.11
N MET A 135 9.42 9.01 -3.45
CA MET A 135 8.31 8.23 -4.00
C MET A 135 7.04 9.05 -4.13
N PRO A 136 6.27 8.91 -5.21
CA PRO A 136 4.90 9.38 -5.27
C PRO A 136 4.04 8.73 -4.18
N ILE A 137 3.13 9.49 -3.56
CA ILE A 137 2.15 8.95 -2.61
C ILE A 137 0.84 8.54 -3.31
N TYR A 138 0.65 8.94 -4.53
CA TYR A 138 -0.40 8.49 -5.45
C TYR A 138 0.05 8.74 -6.90
N LEU A 139 -0.59 8.04 -7.85
CA LEU A 139 -0.48 8.32 -9.28
C LEU A 139 -1.88 8.52 -9.86
N GLU A 140 -2.03 9.54 -10.69
CA GLU A 140 -3.26 9.83 -11.42
C GLU A 140 -2.96 9.87 -12.91
N HIS A 141 -3.49 8.89 -13.62
CA HIS A 141 -3.45 8.80 -15.08
C HIS A 141 -4.83 9.16 -15.66
N GLU A 142 -4.90 9.36 -16.95
CA GLU A 142 -6.15 9.77 -17.63
C GLU A 142 -7.33 8.85 -17.36
N HIS A 143 -7.11 7.51 -17.25
CA HIS A 143 -8.17 6.51 -17.13
C HIS A 143 -8.09 5.68 -15.84
N PHE A 144 -7.05 5.82 -15.05
CA PHE A 144 -6.90 5.08 -13.82
C PHE A 144 -6.08 5.82 -12.77
N ARG A 145 -6.27 5.42 -11.54
CA ARG A 145 -5.61 5.95 -10.35
C ARG A 145 -4.94 4.83 -9.55
N VAL A 146 -3.85 5.17 -8.90
CA VAL A 146 -3.10 4.26 -8.03
C VAL A 146 -2.80 4.95 -6.71
N VAL A 147 -3.12 4.28 -5.63
CA VAL A 147 -2.77 4.69 -4.26
C VAL A 147 -2.61 3.42 -3.43
N HIS A 148 -1.79 3.48 -2.37
CA HIS A 148 -1.55 2.27 -1.60
C HIS A 148 -2.81 1.73 -0.92
N ALA A 149 -3.65 2.58 -0.31
CA ALA A 149 -4.84 2.13 0.40
C ALA A 149 -6.16 2.83 -0.01
N CYS A 150 -6.29 4.13 0.15
CA CYS A 150 -7.55 4.83 -0.07
C CYS A 150 -7.37 6.11 -0.86
N TRP A 151 -8.10 6.26 -1.96
CA TRP A 151 -8.15 7.49 -2.72
C TRP A 151 -9.13 8.46 -2.06
N GLN A 152 -8.64 9.64 -1.67
CA GLN A 152 -9.48 10.71 -1.14
C GLN A 152 -9.16 12.02 -1.84
N GLN A 153 -10.06 12.43 -2.73
CA GLN A 153 -9.82 13.51 -3.68
C GLN A 153 -9.55 14.87 -3.02
N ASP A 154 -10.31 15.22 -2.00
CA ASP A 154 -10.16 16.47 -1.27
C ASP A 154 -8.79 16.63 -0.58
N LEU A 155 -8.29 15.55 0.03
CA LEU A 155 -6.95 15.52 0.62
C LEU A 155 -5.87 15.62 -0.45
N ILE A 156 -6.04 14.94 -1.58
CA ILE A 156 -5.12 14.97 -2.71
C ILE A 156 -5.05 16.36 -3.32
N ASP A 157 -6.19 17.03 -3.52
CA ASP A 157 -6.26 18.39 -4.07
C ASP A 157 -5.60 19.41 -3.14
N GLN A 158 -5.84 19.31 -1.83
CA GLN A 158 -5.17 20.14 -0.85
C GLN A 158 -3.66 19.88 -0.82
N PHE A 159 -3.23 18.62 -0.86
CA PHE A 159 -1.82 18.26 -0.93
C PHE A 159 -1.16 18.83 -2.18
N ARG A 160 -1.79 18.68 -3.34
CA ARG A 160 -1.30 19.22 -4.61
C ARG A 160 -1.12 20.74 -4.55
N THR A 161 -2.05 21.43 -3.89
CA THR A 161 -1.96 22.88 -3.68
C THR A 161 -0.82 23.28 -2.77
N LEU A 162 -0.58 22.55 -1.67
CA LEU A 162 0.43 22.88 -0.66
C LEU A 162 1.85 22.45 -1.03
N TYR A 163 2.00 21.39 -1.81
CA TYR A 163 3.27 20.73 -2.12
C TYR A 163 3.64 20.76 -3.61
N GLY A 164 2.73 21.15 -4.50
CA GLY A 164 2.97 21.34 -5.92
C GLY A 164 3.13 20.05 -6.76
N GLY A 165 2.82 18.87 -6.20
CA GLY A 165 2.98 17.60 -6.90
C GLY A 165 2.35 16.41 -6.17
N ASN A 166 2.88 15.22 -6.44
CA ASN A 166 2.42 13.96 -5.86
C ASN A 166 3.52 13.20 -5.10
N CYS A 167 4.74 13.76 -5.04
CA CYS A 167 5.87 13.08 -4.43
C CYS A 167 5.98 13.38 -2.94
N PHE A 168 6.49 12.37 -2.22
CA PHE A 168 6.88 12.48 -0.82
C PHE A 168 8.07 13.45 -0.68
N SER A 169 8.30 13.97 0.52
CA SER A 169 9.39 14.89 0.81
C SER A 169 9.74 14.90 2.29
N GLU A 170 10.93 15.37 2.63
CA GLU A 170 11.36 15.54 4.02
C GLU A 170 10.39 16.44 4.82
N ARG A 171 9.92 17.53 4.21
CA ARG A 171 8.91 18.40 4.82
C ARG A 171 7.61 17.62 5.15
N LEU A 172 7.14 16.79 4.21
CA LEU A 172 5.96 15.96 4.43
C LEU A 172 6.22 14.94 5.53
N LEU A 173 7.39 14.32 5.57
CA LEU A 173 7.77 13.35 6.58
C LEU A 173 7.65 13.95 8.00
N HIS A 174 8.31 15.07 8.25
CA HIS A 174 8.30 15.72 9.58
C HIS A 174 6.90 16.23 9.96
N ARG A 175 6.20 16.87 9.05
CA ARG A 175 4.84 17.36 9.29
C ARG A 175 3.85 16.24 9.57
N SER A 176 3.96 15.12 8.86
CA SER A 176 3.06 13.97 9.04
C SER A 176 3.27 13.20 10.35
N ALA A 177 4.40 13.37 11.00
CA ALA A 177 4.64 12.82 12.34
C ALA A 177 3.89 13.57 13.46
N VAL A 178 3.42 14.80 13.18
CA VAL A 178 2.65 15.61 14.13
C VAL A 178 1.19 15.16 14.11
N ASN A 179 0.75 14.53 15.19
CA ASN A 179 -0.62 14.03 15.33
C ASN A 179 -1.65 15.18 15.13
N GLY A 180 -2.66 14.92 14.31
CA GLY A 180 -3.74 15.87 14.01
C GLY A 180 -3.38 16.94 12.96
N SER A 181 -2.18 16.93 12.38
CA SER A 181 -1.83 17.77 11.24
C SER A 181 -2.59 17.31 9.96
N PHE A 182 -2.68 18.18 8.97
CA PHE A 182 -3.19 17.80 7.66
C PHE A 182 -2.36 16.65 7.06
N GLU A 183 -1.04 16.74 7.15
CA GLU A 183 -0.11 15.77 6.60
C GLU A 183 -0.22 14.42 7.31
N TRP A 184 -0.46 14.42 8.62
CA TRP A 184 -0.76 13.18 9.37
C TRP A 184 -2.03 12.52 8.85
N THR A 185 -3.12 13.29 8.67
CA THR A 185 -4.39 12.80 8.13
C THR A 185 -4.25 12.29 6.71
N LEU A 186 -3.54 13.03 5.86
CA LEU A 186 -3.25 12.64 4.48
C LEU A 186 -2.54 11.29 4.41
N MET A 187 -1.42 11.15 5.13
CA MET A 187 -0.61 9.92 5.10
C MET A 187 -1.37 8.75 5.68
N ASP A 188 -2.09 8.94 6.80
CA ASP A 188 -2.91 7.88 7.38
C ASP A 188 -4.00 7.42 6.40
N ARG A 189 -4.70 8.35 5.76
CA ARG A 189 -5.78 8.04 4.82
C ARG A 189 -5.28 7.33 3.56
N LEU A 190 -4.28 7.88 2.90
CA LEU A 190 -3.79 7.34 1.63
C LEU A 190 -3.05 6.01 1.80
N LEU A 191 -2.33 5.82 2.92
CA LEU A 191 -1.49 4.64 3.14
C LEU A 191 -2.15 3.55 4.01
N ARG A 192 -3.17 3.87 4.81
CA ARG A 192 -3.82 2.92 5.73
C ARG A 192 -5.33 2.81 5.55
N GLY A 193 -5.92 3.74 4.79
CA GLY A 193 -7.35 3.73 4.51
C GLY A 193 -8.19 4.34 5.62
N THR A 194 -9.45 3.93 5.69
CA THR A 194 -10.42 4.45 6.65
C THR A 194 -10.58 3.52 7.85
N HIS A 195 -10.81 4.11 9.00
CA HIS A 195 -11.00 3.41 10.27
C HIS A 195 -12.11 4.04 11.07
N LEU A 196 -12.83 3.25 11.85
CA LEU A 196 -13.77 3.74 12.85
C LEU A 196 -13.38 3.20 14.23
N ARG A 197 -13.65 4.01 15.26
CA ARG A 197 -13.55 3.58 16.66
C ARG A 197 -14.73 2.68 17.00
N LEU A 198 -14.48 1.63 17.79
CA LEU A 198 -15.54 0.84 18.38
C LEU A 198 -16.35 1.72 19.37
N PRO A 199 -17.69 1.59 19.38
CA PRO A 199 -18.54 2.39 20.27
C PRO A 199 -18.31 2.01 21.73
N ASN A 200 -18.68 2.92 22.65
CA ASN A 200 -18.69 2.70 24.11
C ASN A 200 -17.37 2.22 24.72
N GLY A 201 -16.24 2.52 24.09
CA GLY A 201 -14.93 2.08 24.58
C GLY A 201 -14.66 0.58 24.43
N GLU A 202 -15.45 -0.12 23.64
CA GLU A 202 -15.26 -1.55 23.37
C GLU A 202 -13.93 -1.83 22.69
N GLN A 203 -13.47 -3.06 22.84
CA GLN A 203 -12.27 -3.58 22.21
C GLN A 203 -12.57 -4.91 21.52
N MET A 204 -11.93 -5.14 20.39
CA MET A 204 -11.94 -6.42 19.69
C MET A 204 -10.55 -7.05 19.72
N ILE A 205 -10.49 -8.36 19.59
CA ILE A 205 -9.23 -9.08 19.41
C ILE A 205 -9.08 -9.34 17.90
N SER A 206 -8.05 -8.74 17.29
CA SER A 206 -7.73 -8.99 15.88
C SER A 206 -7.13 -10.39 15.68
N LYS A 207 -7.07 -10.87 14.43
CA LYS A 207 -6.51 -12.19 14.08
C LYS A 207 -5.05 -12.38 14.53
N ASP A 208 -4.29 -11.30 14.68
CA ASP A 208 -2.93 -11.30 15.21
C ASP A 208 -2.84 -11.30 16.76
N GLY A 209 -3.99 -11.40 17.46
CA GLY A 209 -4.09 -11.51 18.92
C GLY A 209 -4.04 -10.18 19.67
N PHE A 210 -3.99 -9.03 18.97
CA PHE A 210 -3.96 -7.73 19.63
C PHE A 210 -5.35 -7.18 19.92
N LYS A 211 -5.47 -6.54 21.09
CA LYS A 211 -6.66 -5.73 21.43
C LYS A 211 -6.64 -4.45 20.61
N ARG A 212 -7.75 -4.16 19.94
CA ARG A 212 -7.94 -2.96 19.15
C ARG A 212 -9.23 -2.25 19.52
N SER A 213 -9.18 -0.93 19.59
CA SER A 213 -10.34 -0.05 19.77
C SER A 213 -10.83 0.56 18.46
N PHE A 214 -10.12 0.29 17.36
CA PHE A 214 -10.45 0.71 16.00
C PHE A 214 -10.51 -0.50 15.08
N PHE A 215 -11.33 -0.41 14.04
CA PHE A 215 -11.38 -1.38 12.96
C PHE A 215 -11.29 -0.70 11.61
N ARG A 216 -10.76 -1.41 10.64
CA ARG A 216 -10.62 -0.93 9.26
C ARG A 216 -11.98 -0.98 8.56
N THR A 217 -12.27 0.06 7.75
CA THR A 217 -13.52 0.17 7.03
C THR A 217 -13.33 0.14 5.52
N LYS A 218 -14.39 -0.28 4.82
CA LYS A 218 -14.48 -0.27 3.36
C LYS A 218 -14.85 1.14 2.89
N PHE A 219 -14.04 1.76 2.08
CA PHE A 219 -14.37 3.05 1.45
C PHE A 219 -15.18 2.89 0.14
N TRP A 220 -15.58 1.69 -0.21
CA TRP A 220 -16.43 1.37 -1.36
C TRP A 220 -17.84 0.92 -0.96
N ALA A 221 -18.20 1.00 0.32
CA ALA A 221 -19.52 0.70 0.80
C ALA A 221 -20.51 1.82 0.43
N ARG A 222 -21.54 1.47 -0.36
CA ARG A 222 -22.55 2.44 -0.80
C ARG A 222 -23.65 2.58 0.27
N ASN A 223 -23.92 3.83 0.67
CA ASN A 223 -25.00 4.18 1.61
C ASN A 223 -25.05 3.28 2.86
N PRO A 224 -23.94 3.11 3.60
CA PRO A 224 -23.92 2.24 4.76
C PRO A 224 -24.82 2.78 5.88
N GLN A 225 -25.50 1.87 6.58
CA GLN A 225 -26.42 2.22 7.67
C GLN A 225 -25.94 1.67 9.02
N LYS A 226 -25.21 0.55 9.02
CA LYS A 226 -24.75 -0.15 10.21
C LYS A 226 -23.26 -0.42 10.15
N TYR A 227 -22.67 -0.71 11.29
CA TYR A 227 -21.25 -1.06 11.38
C TYR A 227 -20.88 -2.25 10.49
N ILE A 228 -21.75 -3.27 10.36
CA ILE A 228 -21.53 -4.44 9.49
C ILE A 228 -21.39 -4.06 8.02
N ASP A 229 -22.00 -2.97 7.58
CA ASP A 229 -21.97 -2.55 6.18
C ASP A 229 -20.58 -2.02 5.77
N VAL A 230 -19.81 -1.51 6.75
CA VAL A 230 -18.52 -0.87 6.50
C VAL A 230 -17.30 -1.64 7.02
N VAL A 231 -17.48 -2.62 7.90
CA VAL A 231 -16.34 -3.38 8.42
C VAL A 231 -15.60 -4.10 7.29
N PHE A 232 -14.27 -3.92 7.28
CA PHE A 232 -13.42 -4.68 6.37
C PHE A 232 -13.10 -6.05 6.97
N GLN A 233 -13.48 -7.13 6.27
CA GLN A 233 -13.07 -8.48 6.60
C GLN A 233 -11.55 -8.62 6.36
N PRO A 234 -10.84 -9.37 7.16
CA PRO A 234 -11.30 -10.44 8.05
C PRO A 234 -11.34 -10.10 9.56
N ASP A 235 -11.34 -8.85 9.93
CA ASP A 235 -11.47 -8.45 11.34
C ASP A 235 -12.96 -8.33 11.71
N PRO A 236 -13.65 -9.44 12.10
CA PRO A 236 -15.07 -9.41 12.37
C PRO A 236 -15.35 -8.59 13.63
N LEU A 237 -16.41 -7.80 13.57
CA LEU A 237 -16.91 -7.09 14.75
C LEU A 237 -17.65 -8.05 15.68
N PRO A 238 -17.69 -7.76 17.01
CA PRO A 238 -18.64 -8.39 17.92
C PRO A 238 -20.07 -8.24 17.37
N GLU A 239 -20.88 -9.29 17.47
CA GLU A 239 -22.21 -9.33 16.81
C GLU A 239 -23.11 -8.17 17.24
N HIS A 240 -23.09 -7.82 18.53
CA HIS A 240 -23.88 -6.71 19.07
C HIS A 240 -23.45 -5.36 18.49
N VAL A 241 -22.15 -5.15 18.22
CA VAL A 241 -21.63 -3.94 17.57
C VAL A 241 -21.99 -3.92 16.09
N ALA A 242 -21.85 -5.05 15.42
CA ALA A 242 -22.10 -5.15 13.98
C ALA A 242 -23.51 -4.67 13.59
N ARG A 243 -24.49 -4.85 14.47
CA ARG A 243 -25.90 -4.47 14.25
C ARG A 243 -26.22 -3.02 14.61
N LEU A 244 -25.33 -2.30 15.28
CA LEU A 244 -25.56 -0.91 15.66
C LEU A 244 -25.62 -0.01 14.42
N PRO A 245 -26.47 1.04 14.46
CA PRO A 245 -26.50 2.04 13.40
C PRO A 245 -25.24 2.90 13.43
N LEU A 246 -24.78 3.33 12.25
CA LEU A 246 -23.74 4.35 12.12
C LEU A 246 -24.29 5.70 12.55
N THR A 247 -23.52 6.44 13.33
CA THR A 247 -23.83 7.83 13.70
C THR A 247 -23.44 8.77 12.57
N ARG A 248 -23.94 10.01 12.64
CA ARG A 248 -23.52 11.07 11.71
C ARG A 248 -21.99 11.28 11.74
N SER A 249 -21.39 11.29 12.92
CA SER A 249 -19.95 11.43 13.08
C SER A 249 -19.20 10.26 12.41
N ASN A 250 -19.69 9.02 12.54
CA ASN A 250 -19.09 7.88 11.83
C ASN A 250 -19.11 8.08 10.31
N LEU A 251 -20.24 8.57 9.77
CA LEU A 251 -20.36 8.82 8.33
C LEU A 251 -19.43 9.92 7.84
N GLU A 252 -19.17 10.95 8.65
CA GLU A 252 -18.23 12.02 8.36
C GLU A 252 -16.76 11.51 8.33
N ASP A 253 -16.43 10.49 9.13
CA ASP A 253 -15.10 9.85 9.15
C ASP A 253 -14.85 8.88 7.99
N LEU A 254 -15.90 8.43 7.32
CA LEU A 254 -15.82 7.51 6.18
C LEU A 254 -15.50 8.27 4.89
N SER A 255 -14.90 7.52 3.95
CA SER A 255 -14.75 7.94 2.56
C SER A 255 -15.57 7.05 1.65
N PHE A 256 -15.90 7.52 0.47
CA PHE A 256 -16.58 6.72 -0.55
C PHE A 256 -15.97 6.95 -1.93
N TYR A 257 -15.62 5.87 -2.61
CA TYR A 257 -15.18 5.89 -4.00
C TYR A 257 -16.26 5.30 -4.89
N GLY A 258 -16.89 6.16 -5.71
CA GLY A 258 -18.05 5.80 -6.52
C GLY A 258 -17.70 5.01 -7.78
N GLU A 259 -18.64 4.24 -8.30
CA GLU A 259 -18.47 3.41 -9.50
C GLU A 259 -18.29 4.22 -10.81
N LYS A 260 -18.58 5.52 -10.78
CA LYS A 260 -18.37 6.43 -11.92
C LYS A 260 -16.98 7.08 -11.94
N GLU A 261 -16.21 6.90 -10.86
CA GLU A 261 -14.83 7.35 -10.78
C GLU A 261 -13.94 6.48 -11.68
N PRO A 262 -12.74 6.98 -12.07
CA PRO A 262 -11.76 6.19 -12.82
C PRO A 262 -11.44 4.85 -12.17
N LEU A 263 -10.83 3.92 -12.89
CA LEU A 263 -10.32 2.68 -12.33
C LEU A 263 -9.34 2.99 -11.19
N LEU A 264 -9.46 2.29 -10.08
CA LEU A 264 -8.63 2.46 -8.90
C LEU A 264 -7.93 1.14 -8.54
N PHE A 265 -6.61 1.21 -8.44
CA PHE A 265 -5.78 0.08 -8.00
C PHE A 265 -5.17 0.38 -6.64
N ILE A 266 -5.37 -0.55 -5.71
CA ILE A 266 -4.90 -0.47 -4.32
C ILE A 266 -4.23 -1.76 -3.86
N GLY A 267 -3.41 -1.65 -2.81
CA GLY A 267 -2.92 -2.74 -1.98
C GLY A 267 -3.57 -2.72 -0.59
N HIS A 268 -2.80 -3.05 0.46
CA HIS A 268 -3.12 -2.84 1.87
C HIS A 268 -4.38 -3.53 2.43
N TYR A 269 -5.49 -3.53 1.69
CA TYR A 269 -6.75 -4.20 2.03
C TYR A 269 -6.66 -5.69 1.67
N TRP A 270 -5.81 -6.43 2.39
CA TRP A 270 -5.48 -7.81 2.08
C TRP A 270 -6.70 -8.73 1.94
N ARG A 271 -6.66 -9.56 0.93
CA ARG A 271 -7.72 -10.48 0.54
C ARG A 271 -7.23 -11.92 0.55
N GLU A 272 -8.15 -12.83 0.47
CA GLU A 272 -7.91 -14.28 0.36
C GLU A 272 -8.64 -14.85 -0.86
N GLY A 273 -8.29 -16.06 -1.26
CA GLY A 273 -8.93 -16.77 -2.35
C GLY A 273 -8.38 -16.38 -3.73
N ASN A 274 -9.23 -16.47 -4.74
CA ASN A 274 -8.86 -16.11 -6.10
C ASN A 274 -8.97 -14.61 -6.32
N PRO A 275 -7.99 -13.98 -6.98
CA PRO A 275 -8.05 -12.58 -7.33
C PRO A 275 -9.27 -12.23 -8.17
N GLN A 276 -9.98 -11.20 -7.74
CA GLN A 276 -11.20 -10.71 -8.41
C GLN A 276 -11.45 -9.24 -8.07
N PRO A 277 -12.26 -8.51 -8.87
CA PRO A 277 -12.63 -7.13 -8.59
C PRO A 277 -13.27 -6.97 -7.21
N ILE A 278 -13.09 -5.79 -6.59
CA ILE A 278 -13.92 -5.37 -5.45
C ILE A 278 -15.25 -4.82 -5.97
N THR A 279 -15.16 -3.87 -6.90
CA THR A 279 -16.25 -3.27 -7.65
C THR A 279 -15.87 -3.25 -9.13
N SER A 280 -16.77 -2.76 -10.01
CA SER A 280 -16.45 -2.62 -11.44
C SER A 280 -15.23 -1.74 -11.71
N ASN A 281 -14.87 -0.85 -10.79
CA ASN A 281 -13.77 0.10 -10.95
C ASN A 281 -12.69 0.04 -9.87
N ILE A 282 -12.74 -0.90 -8.91
CA ILE A 282 -11.72 -1.04 -7.85
C ILE A 282 -11.13 -2.45 -7.87
N ALA A 283 -9.81 -2.54 -7.94
CA ALA A 283 -9.04 -3.75 -7.74
C ALA A 283 -8.06 -3.59 -6.57
N CYS A 284 -8.10 -4.50 -5.61
CA CYS A 284 -7.05 -4.67 -4.62
C CYS A 284 -6.13 -5.80 -5.04
N LEU A 285 -4.81 -5.56 -4.99
CA LEU A 285 -3.79 -6.52 -5.43
C LEU A 285 -2.98 -7.11 -4.26
N ASP A 286 -3.35 -6.79 -3.01
CA ASP A 286 -2.79 -7.45 -1.83
C ASP A 286 -3.55 -8.75 -1.54
N TYR A 287 -2.89 -9.88 -1.73
CA TYR A 287 -3.39 -11.23 -1.42
C TYR A 287 -2.46 -11.96 -0.45
N SER A 288 -1.88 -11.21 0.48
CA SER A 288 -1.07 -11.75 1.58
C SER A 288 0.12 -12.60 1.13
N ALA A 289 0.85 -12.15 0.11
CA ALA A 289 2.02 -12.84 -0.43
C ALA A 289 2.97 -13.33 0.68
N VAL A 290 3.31 -12.47 1.63
CA VAL A 290 4.21 -12.78 2.74
C VAL A 290 3.65 -13.81 3.75
N LYS A 291 2.36 -14.07 3.74
CA LYS A 291 1.71 -15.13 4.54
C LYS A 291 1.43 -16.39 3.70
N TYR A 292 2.21 -16.60 2.66
CA TYR A 292 2.08 -17.72 1.72
C TYR A 292 0.75 -17.75 0.96
N GLY A 293 0.19 -16.57 0.72
CA GLY A 293 -0.92 -16.35 -0.18
C GLY A 293 -0.46 -16.24 -1.63
N LYS A 294 -0.86 -15.18 -2.31
CA LYS A 294 -0.54 -14.93 -3.72
C LYS A 294 0.15 -13.58 -3.88
N LEU A 295 1.13 -13.50 -4.76
CA LEU A 295 1.60 -12.24 -5.31
C LEU A 295 0.84 -11.97 -6.60
N VAL A 296 0.12 -10.86 -6.64
CA VAL A 296 -0.90 -10.59 -7.66
C VAL A 296 -0.55 -9.38 -8.48
N ALA A 297 -0.75 -9.50 -9.79
CA ALA A 297 -0.73 -8.41 -10.74
C ALA A 297 -2.09 -8.25 -11.43
N TYR A 298 -2.36 -7.05 -11.92
CA TYR A 298 -3.43 -6.77 -12.86
C TYR A 298 -2.83 -6.24 -14.18
N ARG A 299 -3.18 -6.88 -15.29
CA ARG A 299 -2.71 -6.50 -16.61
C ARG A 299 -3.68 -5.52 -17.25
N LEU A 300 -3.38 -4.22 -17.13
CA LEU A 300 -4.20 -3.13 -17.62
C LEU A 300 -3.82 -2.78 -19.08
N ASP A 301 -4.82 -2.72 -19.93
CA ASP A 301 -4.72 -2.20 -21.29
C ASP A 301 -5.63 -0.94 -21.45
N ASP A 302 -6.75 -1.05 -22.11
CA ASP A 302 -7.68 0.04 -22.41
C ASP A 302 -9.12 -0.22 -21.91
N GLU A 303 -9.30 -1.27 -21.10
CA GLU A 303 -10.59 -1.57 -20.49
C GLU A 303 -11.08 -0.47 -19.55
N THR A 304 -12.40 -0.28 -19.51
CA THR A 304 -13.08 0.73 -18.67
C THR A 304 -13.66 0.16 -17.38
N GLU A 305 -13.57 -1.16 -17.20
CA GLU A 305 -14.00 -1.88 -15.99
C GLU A 305 -12.96 -2.92 -15.60
N ILE A 306 -12.84 -3.19 -14.30
CA ILE A 306 -11.94 -4.24 -13.80
C ILE A 306 -12.48 -5.61 -14.21
N ARG A 307 -11.66 -6.39 -14.88
CA ARG A 307 -12.02 -7.70 -15.44
C ARG A 307 -11.33 -8.84 -14.69
N PRO A 308 -12.06 -9.90 -14.31
CA PRO A 308 -11.49 -11.06 -13.61
C PRO A 308 -10.36 -11.75 -14.39
N ASP A 309 -10.44 -11.81 -15.71
CA ASP A 309 -9.46 -12.46 -16.59
C ASP A 309 -8.13 -11.69 -16.75
N LYS A 310 -8.07 -10.47 -16.24
CA LYS A 310 -6.85 -9.63 -16.25
C LYS A 310 -5.95 -9.79 -15.03
N PHE A 311 -6.41 -10.48 -14.00
CA PHE A 311 -5.56 -10.81 -12.86
C PHE A 311 -4.58 -11.93 -13.20
N VAL A 312 -3.31 -11.70 -12.89
CA VAL A 312 -2.22 -12.67 -13.05
C VAL A 312 -1.52 -12.82 -11.72
N TRP A 313 -1.24 -14.03 -11.27
CA TRP A 313 -0.61 -14.26 -9.96
C TRP A 313 0.29 -15.48 -9.94
N VAL A 314 1.10 -15.56 -8.92
CA VAL A 314 1.85 -16.74 -8.50
C VAL A 314 1.52 -17.06 -7.04
N ASP A 315 1.44 -18.33 -6.71
CA ASP A 315 1.32 -18.77 -5.32
C ASP A 315 2.68 -18.65 -4.64
N VAL A 316 2.69 -18.04 -3.45
CA VAL A 316 3.92 -17.87 -2.68
C VAL A 316 4.15 -19.11 -1.83
N LYS A 317 5.29 -19.77 -2.03
CA LYS A 317 5.69 -20.95 -1.28
C LYS A 317 6.65 -20.56 -0.16
N ARG A 318 6.59 -21.30 0.96
CA ARG A 318 7.57 -21.17 2.03
C ARG A 318 8.94 -21.53 1.49
N GLU A 319 9.92 -20.64 1.66
CA GLU A 319 11.30 -20.97 1.38
C GLU A 319 11.79 -21.94 2.45
N VAL A 320 12.14 -23.14 2.05
CA VAL A 320 12.85 -24.08 2.92
C VAL A 320 14.30 -23.57 2.95
N ASN A 321 14.80 -23.23 4.13
CA ASN A 321 16.23 -22.96 4.29
C ASN A 321 16.96 -24.25 3.98
N GLU A 322 17.69 -24.29 2.84
CA GLU A 322 18.68 -25.30 2.55
C GLU A 322 19.92 -25.11 3.42
#